data_14c632fae237e91919f88938febdc075
#
_entry.id   14c632fae237e91919f88938febdc075
#
_cell.length_a   1.000
_cell.length_b   1.000
_cell.length_c   1.000
_cell.angle_alpha   90.00
_cell.angle_beta   90.00
_cell.angle_gamma   90.00
#
_symmetry.space_group_name_H-M   'P 1'
#
loop_
_entity.id
_entity.type
_entity.pdbx_description
1 polymer ?
#
loop_
_entity_poly.entity_id
_entity_poly.type
_entity_poly.pdbx_seq_one_letter_code
_entity_poly.pdbx_strand_id
1 'polypeptide(L)'
;MCKFNLKNRLKEIYSKFPEAEKAPVIGITTNHEGMDATLREKYYEQVVKAGGVPMLIPPVNDVNVIINTLNAIDGLILSGGADINPLWQNEQPSPQLHNINSYRDEAELLITRLAYNRCVPIFGICRGMQTLVTALGGHVCQDIN
;
A
#
# COMPACT_ATOMS: atom_id res chain seq x y z
N MET A 1 -5.73 29.67 -22.56
CA MET A 1 -4.49 29.05 -22.00
C MET A 1 -4.21 29.67 -20.66
N CYS A 2 -4.49 28.98 -19.56
CA CYS A 2 -4.13 29.44 -18.22
C CYS A 2 -2.62 29.36 -18.08
N LYS A 3 -1.92 30.48 -18.06
CA LYS A 3 -0.46 30.49 -17.88
C LYS A 3 -0.18 30.12 -16.40
N PHE A 4 0.40 28.96 -16.16
CA PHE A 4 0.89 28.58 -14.84
C PHE A 4 1.90 29.65 -14.36
N ASN A 5 1.63 30.26 -13.23
CA ASN A 5 2.50 31.26 -12.61
C ASN A 5 2.89 30.76 -11.20
N LEU A 6 4.08 30.20 -11.11
CA LEU A 6 4.63 29.62 -9.87
C LEU A 6 4.62 30.63 -8.70
N LYS A 7 5.01 31.90 -8.95
CA LYS A 7 5.09 32.93 -7.91
C LYS A 7 3.73 33.23 -7.28
N ASN A 8 2.69 33.34 -8.10
CA ASN A 8 1.34 33.55 -7.60
C ASN A 8 0.81 32.34 -6.87
N ARG A 9 1.10 31.13 -7.39
CA ARG A 9 0.69 29.87 -6.74
C ARG A 9 1.35 29.69 -5.38
N LEU A 10 2.64 29.99 -5.27
CA LEU A 10 3.36 29.95 -4.00
C LEU A 10 2.80 30.94 -2.98
N LYS A 11 2.50 32.17 -3.38
CA LYS A 11 1.86 33.15 -2.49
C LYS A 11 0.52 32.65 -1.94
N GLU A 12 -0.30 32.04 -2.79
CA GLU A 12 -1.58 31.47 -2.39
C GLU A 12 -1.41 30.34 -1.38
N ILE A 13 -0.45 29.41 -1.62
CA ILE A 13 -0.14 28.31 -0.71
C ILE A 13 0.38 28.83 0.64
N TYR A 14 1.36 29.73 0.63
CA TYR A 14 1.95 30.28 1.85
C TYR A 14 0.98 31.14 2.66
N SER A 15 -0.04 31.72 2.03
CA SER A 15 -1.08 32.45 2.78
C SER A 15 -1.98 31.54 3.63
N LYS A 16 -2.05 30.24 3.29
CA LYS A 16 -2.81 29.21 4.01
C LYS A 16 -1.96 28.29 4.89
N PHE A 17 -0.64 28.38 4.75
CA PHE A 17 0.30 27.58 5.52
C PHE A 17 0.70 28.35 6.79
N PRO A 18 0.62 27.78 7.98
CA PRO A 18 0.45 26.38 8.42
C PRO A 18 -1.00 25.99 8.76
N GLU A 19 -2.00 26.69 8.29
CA GLU A 19 -3.42 26.50 8.63
C GLU A 19 -4.07 25.30 7.89
N ALA A 20 -3.29 24.45 7.24
CA ALA A 20 -3.83 23.24 6.63
C ALA A 20 -4.46 22.33 7.70
N GLU A 21 -5.70 21.91 7.49
CA GLU A 21 -6.37 20.94 8.34
C GLU A 21 -5.58 19.64 8.38
N LYS A 22 -5.43 19.06 9.58
CA LYS A 22 -4.78 17.76 9.74
C LYS A 22 -5.64 16.69 9.09
N ALA A 23 -5.12 16.08 8.02
CA ALA A 23 -5.76 14.97 7.34
C ALA A 23 -5.06 13.64 7.67
N PRO A 24 -5.78 12.50 7.69
CA PRO A 24 -5.17 11.19 7.95
C PRO A 24 -4.20 10.82 6.82
N VAL A 25 -3.05 10.28 7.20
CA VAL A 25 -2.05 9.76 6.27
C VAL A 25 -2.34 8.29 6.00
N ILE A 26 -2.62 7.97 4.75
CA ILE A 26 -2.95 6.61 4.32
C ILE A 26 -1.79 6.02 3.52
N GLY A 27 -1.12 5.04 4.11
CA GLY A 27 -0.09 4.27 3.43
C GLY A 27 -0.70 3.34 2.39
N ILE A 28 -0.15 3.30 1.18
CA ILE A 28 -0.61 2.43 0.09
C ILE A 28 0.58 1.63 -0.40
N THR A 29 0.52 0.29 -0.30
CA THR A 29 1.60 -0.56 -0.79
C THR A 29 1.68 -0.50 -2.32
N THR A 30 2.90 -0.46 -2.84
CA THR A 30 3.16 -0.43 -4.29
C THR A 30 3.45 -1.83 -4.83
N ASN A 31 3.27 -2.00 -6.14
CA ASN A 31 3.79 -3.15 -6.86
C ASN A 31 5.31 -3.01 -7.04
N HIS A 32 5.97 -4.10 -7.38
CA HIS A 32 7.39 -4.15 -7.73
C HIS A 32 7.55 -4.75 -9.12
N GLU A 33 8.01 -3.94 -10.07
CA GLU A 33 8.17 -4.32 -11.48
C GLU A 33 9.59 -3.98 -11.93
N GLY A 34 10.39 -5.03 -12.12
CA GLY A 34 11.80 -4.83 -12.45
C GLY A 34 12.57 -4.14 -11.32
N MET A 35 12.88 -2.87 -11.47
CA MET A 35 13.53 -2.03 -10.45
C MET A 35 12.61 -0.89 -9.95
N ASP A 36 11.35 -0.88 -10.39
CA ASP A 36 10.43 0.20 -10.12
C ASP A 36 9.37 -0.21 -9.09
N ALA A 37 9.03 0.72 -8.20
CA ALA A 37 7.85 0.65 -7.35
C ALA A 37 6.69 1.37 -8.07
N THR A 38 5.65 0.62 -8.47
CA THR A 38 4.56 1.14 -9.29
C THR A 38 3.22 1.08 -8.56
N LEU A 39 2.34 2.06 -8.82
CA LEU A 39 0.98 2.10 -8.30
C LEU A 39 0.06 2.75 -9.33
N ARG A 40 -1.10 2.14 -9.56
CA ARG A 40 -2.13 2.74 -10.42
C ARG A 40 -2.70 3.99 -9.75
N GLU A 41 -2.84 5.06 -10.51
CA GLU A 41 -3.34 6.39 -10.10
C GLU A 41 -4.64 6.31 -9.28
N LYS A 42 -5.56 5.43 -9.65
CA LYS A 42 -6.85 5.27 -8.99
C LYS A 42 -6.78 5.00 -7.49
N TYR A 43 -5.73 4.37 -6.99
CA TYR A 43 -5.56 4.13 -5.56
C TYR A 43 -5.38 5.44 -4.79
N TYR A 44 -4.40 6.26 -5.17
CA TYR A 44 -4.14 7.50 -4.43
C TYR A 44 -5.17 8.59 -4.72
N GLU A 45 -5.77 8.63 -5.91
CA GLU A 45 -6.90 9.53 -6.20
C GLU A 45 -8.07 9.32 -5.23
N GLN A 46 -8.43 8.06 -4.92
CA GLN A 46 -9.54 7.80 -4.00
C GLN A 46 -9.22 8.22 -2.57
N VAL A 47 -7.97 8.06 -2.13
CA VAL A 47 -7.53 8.57 -0.82
C VAL A 47 -7.66 10.09 -0.76
N VAL A 48 -7.21 10.80 -1.79
CA VAL A 48 -7.34 12.27 -1.86
C VAL A 48 -8.81 12.69 -1.88
N LYS A 49 -9.66 12.02 -2.66
CA LYS A 49 -11.10 12.32 -2.70
C LYS A 49 -11.80 12.09 -1.36
N ALA A 50 -11.30 11.15 -0.57
CA ALA A 50 -11.81 10.88 0.78
C ALA A 50 -11.24 11.85 1.84
N GLY A 51 -10.41 12.81 1.46
CA GLY A 51 -9.81 13.79 2.37
C GLY A 51 -8.55 13.31 3.07
N GLY A 52 -7.96 12.19 2.64
CA GLY A 52 -6.70 11.66 3.19
C GLY A 52 -5.47 12.12 2.40
N VAL A 53 -4.31 11.93 3.00
CA VAL A 53 -3.00 12.15 2.38
C VAL A 53 -2.42 10.79 1.97
N PRO A 54 -2.26 10.48 0.68
CA PRO A 54 -1.69 9.21 0.25
C PRO A 54 -0.17 9.20 0.44
N MET A 55 0.35 8.14 1.05
CA MET A 55 1.78 7.86 1.16
C MET A 55 2.09 6.52 0.50
N LEU A 56 2.90 6.51 -0.54
CA LEU A 56 3.29 5.30 -1.26
C LEU A 56 4.36 4.55 -0.46
N ILE A 57 4.13 3.24 -0.26
CA ILE A 57 5.03 2.36 0.49
C ILE A 57 5.67 1.37 -0.48
N PRO A 58 6.96 1.53 -0.80
CA PRO A 58 7.68 0.56 -1.60
C PRO A 58 7.89 -0.75 -0.82
N PRO A 59 8.02 -1.91 -1.50
CA PRO A 59 8.26 -3.20 -0.85
C PRO A 59 9.70 -3.30 -0.35
N VAL A 60 9.94 -2.88 0.87
CA VAL A 60 11.26 -2.90 1.53
C VAL A 60 11.22 -3.85 2.71
N ASN A 61 12.12 -4.85 2.73
CA ASN A 61 12.21 -5.89 3.75
C ASN A 61 13.17 -5.48 4.90
N ASP A 62 13.08 -4.22 5.35
CA ASP A 62 13.80 -3.73 6.51
C ASP A 62 12.82 -3.42 7.64
N VAL A 63 13.00 -4.08 8.78
CA VAL A 63 12.11 -3.96 9.95
C VAL A 63 12.05 -2.52 10.48
N ASN A 64 13.18 -1.80 10.49
CA ASN A 64 13.20 -0.41 10.95
C ASN A 64 12.44 0.51 10.00
N VAL A 65 12.58 0.29 8.68
CA VAL A 65 11.83 1.02 7.67
C VAL A 65 10.33 0.76 7.84
N ILE A 66 9.92 -0.50 7.99
CA ILE A 66 8.52 -0.89 8.19
C ILE A 66 7.95 -0.23 9.46
N ILE A 67 8.67 -0.28 10.58
CA ILE A 67 8.23 0.31 11.85
C ILE A 67 8.07 1.83 11.71
N ASN A 68 9.03 2.52 11.10
CA ASN A 68 8.96 3.96 10.91
C ASN A 68 7.82 4.35 9.94
N THR A 69 7.60 3.56 8.89
CA THR A 69 6.46 3.73 7.99
C THR A 69 5.13 3.63 8.76
N LEU A 70 4.96 2.59 9.59
CA LEU A 70 3.77 2.43 10.43
C LEU A 70 3.57 3.55 11.45
N ASN A 71 4.64 4.18 11.92
CA ASN A 71 4.55 5.35 12.80
C ASN A 71 4.09 6.62 12.07
N ALA A 72 4.24 6.66 10.75
CA ALA A 72 3.93 7.81 9.92
C ALA A 72 2.53 7.77 9.28
N ILE A 73 1.81 6.65 9.38
CA ILE A 73 0.50 6.46 8.75
C ILE A 73 -0.61 6.26 9.79
N ASP A 74 -1.82 6.69 9.44
CA ASP A 74 -3.05 6.49 10.22
C ASP A 74 -3.89 5.31 9.70
N GLY A 75 -3.59 4.79 8.51
CA GLY A 75 -4.24 3.64 7.91
C GLY A 75 -3.40 3.02 6.79
N LEU A 76 -3.65 1.76 6.48
CA LEU A 76 -2.91 0.98 5.48
C LEU A 76 -3.84 0.43 4.40
N ILE A 77 -3.54 0.70 3.14
CA ILE A 77 -4.16 0.06 1.98
C ILE A 77 -3.16 -0.90 1.35
N LEU A 78 -3.56 -2.17 1.27
CA LEU A 78 -2.85 -3.20 0.52
C LEU A 78 -3.39 -3.21 -0.91
N SER A 79 -2.58 -2.82 -1.87
CA SER A 79 -3.00 -2.69 -3.27
C SER A 79 -3.11 -4.04 -3.99
N GLY A 80 -3.82 -4.05 -5.12
CA GLY A 80 -3.91 -5.19 -6.02
C GLY A 80 -2.60 -5.48 -6.74
N GLY A 81 -2.58 -6.58 -7.49
CA GLY A 81 -1.41 -7.02 -8.25
C GLY A 81 -1.45 -8.52 -8.55
N ALA A 82 -0.30 -9.11 -8.82
CA ALA A 82 -0.11 -10.55 -8.99
C ALA A 82 -0.46 -11.31 -7.71
N ASP A 83 -0.84 -12.58 -7.84
CA ASP A 83 -1.26 -13.39 -6.69
C ASP A 83 -0.13 -13.58 -5.67
N ILE A 84 -0.54 -13.79 -4.41
CA ILE A 84 0.40 -14.11 -3.34
C ILE A 84 0.97 -15.52 -3.55
N ASN A 85 2.26 -15.68 -3.22
CA ASN A 85 2.90 -16.98 -3.34
C ASN A 85 2.30 -17.98 -2.32
N PRO A 86 1.74 -19.13 -2.79
CA PRO A 86 1.13 -20.13 -1.91
C PRO A 86 2.09 -20.75 -0.91
N LEU A 87 3.39 -20.69 -1.14
CA LEU A 87 4.39 -21.16 -0.17
C LEU A 87 4.26 -20.46 1.20
N TRP A 88 3.75 -19.22 1.24
CA TRP A 88 3.45 -18.52 2.49
C TRP A 88 2.30 -19.15 3.29
N GLN A 89 1.52 -20.04 2.66
CA GLN A 89 0.44 -20.82 3.26
C GLN A 89 0.82 -22.29 3.44
N ASN A 90 2.09 -22.67 3.20
CA ASN A 90 2.59 -24.04 3.14
C ASN A 90 1.94 -24.89 2.04
N GLU A 91 1.51 -24.27 0.94
CA GLU A 91 0.96 -24.95 -0.22
C GLU A 91 1.91 -24.88 -1.40
N GLN A 92 1.88 -25.92 -2.26
CA GLN A 92 2.61 -25.89 -3.52
C GLN A 92 1.87 -25.01 -4.54
N PRO A 93 2.60 -24.22 -5.34
CA PRO A 93 1.98 -23.42 -6.39
C PRO A 93 1.23 -24.29 -7.41
N SER A 94 -0.01 -23.93 -7.70
CA SER A 94 -0.80 -24.53 -8.77
C SER A 94 -0.26 -24.13 -10.14
N PRO A 95 -0.35 -25.01 -11.16
CA PRO A 95 0.01 -24.67 -12.55
C PRO A 95 -0.80 -23.48 -13.14
N GLN A 96 -1.94 -23.17 -12.57
CA GLN A 96 -2.81 -22.05 -12.97
C GLN A 96 -2.36 -20.69 -12.42
N LEU A 97 -1.45 -20.70 -11.44
CA LEU A 97 -0.91 -19.45 -10.90
C LEU A 97 0.01 -18.75 -11.90
N HIS A 98 -0.29 -17.48 -12.16
CA HIS A 98 0.50 -16.62 -13.01
C HIS A 98 1.13 -15.51 -12.16
N ASN A 99 2.42 -15.19 -12.42
CA ASN A 99 3.09 -14.01 -11.86
C ASN A 99 3.04 -13.88 -10.34
N ILE A 100 3.92 -14.58 -9.63
CA ILE A 100 4.17 -14.41 -8.19
C ILE A 100 5.30 -13.39 -8.01
N ASN A 101 5.20 -12.54 -6.97
CA ASN A 101 6.26 -11.60 -6.60
C ASN A 101 6.62 -11.78 -5.12
N SER A 102 7.46 -12.77 -4.83
CA SER A 102 7.85 -13.12 -3.46
C SER A 102 8.59 -11.99 -2.72
N TYR A 103 9.28 -11.10 -3.42
CA TYR A 103 9.93 -9.95 -2.81
C TYR A 103 8.90 -8.96 -2.24
N ARG A 104 7.84 -8.72 -2.99
CA ARG A 104 6.71 -7.91 -2.54
C ARG A 104 5.92 -8.59 -1.43
N ASP A 105 5.74 -9.91 -1.52
CA ASP A 105 4.98 -10.70 -0.55
C ASP A 105 5.57 -10.57 0.86
N GLU A 106 6.86 -10.75 1.01
CA GLU A 106 7.54 -10.69 2.30
C GLU A 106 7.35 -9.33 2.97
N ALA A 107 7.61 -8.24 2.26
CA ALA A 107 7.45 -6.89 2.77
C ALA A 107 5.99 -6.61 3.20
N GLU A 108 5.02 -7.01 2.36
CA GLU A 108 3.61 -6.77 2.65
C GLU A 108 3.06 -7.65 3.76
N LEU A 109 3.50 -8.91 3.88
CA LEU A 109 3.12 -9.77 5.00
C LEU A 109 3.62 -9.21 6.33
N LEU A 110 4.86 -8.73 6.37
CA LEU A 110 5.45 -8.13 7.57
C LEU A 110 4.73 -6.85 7.98
N ILE A 111 4.56 -5.90 7.06
CA ILE A 111 3.89 -4.64 7.38
C ILE A 111 2.43 -4.87 7.79
N THR A 112 1.73 -5.79 7.13
CA THR A 112 0.35 -6.15 7.46
C THR A 112 0.23 -6.72 8.86
N ARG A 113 1.10 -7.66 9.23
CA ARG A 113 1.07 -8.27 10.56
C ARG A 113 1.40 -7.26 11.66
N LEU A 114 2.37 -6.40 11.44
CA LEU A 114 2.74 -5.35 12.39
C LEU A 114 1.66 -4.26 12.50
N ALA A 115 1.03 -3.88 11.39
CA ALA A 115 -0.12 -2.96 11.38
C ALA A 115 -1.29 -3.53 12.18
N TYR A 116 -1.63 -4.80 11.97
CA TYR A 116 -2.67 -5.50 12.74
C TYR A 116 -2.38 -5.48 14.24
N ASN A 117 -1.17 -5.84 14.65
CA ASN A 117 -0.77 -5.86 16.06
C ASN A 117 -0.81 -4.48 16.72
N ARG A 118 -0.72 -3.41 15.94
CA ARG A 118 -0.80 -2.01 16.39
C ARG A 118 -2.20 -1.40 16.24
N CYS A 119 -3.19 -2.18 15.84
CA CYS A 119 -4.56 -1.72 15.57
C CYS A 119 -4.63 -0.60 14.53
N VAL A 120 -3.68 -0.54 13.59
CA VAL A 120 -3.77 0.34 12.42
C VAL A 120 -4.89 -0.21 11.51
N PRO A 121 -5.85 0.60 11.08
CA PRO A 121 -6.87 0.17 10.13
C PRO A 121 -6.26 -0.32 8.82
N ILE A 122 -6.68 -1.50 8.34
CA ILE A 122 -6.16 -2.12 7.12
C ILE A 122 -7.29 -2.37 6.13
N PHE A 123 -7.06 -2.01 4.86
CA PHE A 123 -7.97 -2.30 3.76
C PHE A 123 -7.24 -3.00 2.61
N GLY A 124 -7.63 -4.24 2.31
CA GLY A 124 -7.04 -5.04 1.24
C GLY A 124 -7.90 -5.04 -0.02
N ILE A 125 -7.30 -4.79 -1.18
CA ILE A 125 -7.97 -4.75 -2.49
C ILE A 125 -7.40 -5.84 -3.39
N CYS A 126 -8.24 -6.78 -3.87
CA CYS A 126 -7.84 -7.89 -4.73
C CYS A 126 -6.69 -8.69 -4.09
N ARG A 127 -5.49 -8.69 -4.66
CA ARG A 127 -4.30 -9.29 -4.04
C ARG A 127 -4.08 -8.82 -2.59
N GLY A 128 -4.32 -7.55 -2.28
CA GLY A 128 -4.19 -7.04 -0.91
C GLY A 128 -5.10 -7.74 0.10
N MET A 129 -6.27 -8.24 -0.33
CA MET A 129 -7.12 -9.10 0.49
C MET A 129 -6.46 -10.47 0.74
N GLN A 130 -5.82 -11.04 -0.29
CA GLN A 130 -5.06 -12.30 -0.15
C GLN A 130 -3.91 -12.13 0.84
N THR A 131 -3.15 -11.04 0.73
CA THR A 131 -2.07 -10.69 1.67
C THR A 131 -2.58 -10.58 3.10
N LEU A 132 -3.71 -9.90 3.31
CA LEU A 132 -4.31 -9.73 4.64
C LEU A 132 -4.70 -11.09 5.25
N VAL A 133 -5.37 -11.93 4.48
CA VAL A 133 -5.78 -13.29 4.92
C VAL A 133 -4.55 -14.12 5.29
N THR A 134 -3.54 -14.17 4.42
CA THR A 134 -2.31 -14.94 4.65
C THR A 134 -1.51 -14.42 5.84
N ALA A 135 -1.37 -13.10 6.00
CA ALA A 135 -0.68 -12.49 7.14
C ALA A 135 -1.33 -12.83 8.49
N LEU A 136 -2.64 -13.08 8.51
CA LEU A 136 -3.40 -13.46 9.70
C LEU A 136 -3.49 -14.99 9.90
N GLY A 137 -2.85 -15.77 9.06
CA GLY A 137 -2.81 -17.24 9.14
C GLY A 137 -4.01 -17.95 8.51
N GLY A 138 -4.75 -17.22 7.67
CA GLY A 138 -5.82 -17.79 6.85
C GLY A 138 -5.32 -18.41 5.55
N HIS A 139 -6.23 -19.02 4.80
CA HIS A 139 -5.98 -19.63 3.50
C HIS A 139 -6.65 -18.89 2.35
N VAL A 140 -5.98 -18.78 1.22
CA VAL A 140 -6.46 -18.22 -0.04
C VAL A 140 -6.51 -19.35 -1.07
N CYS A 141 -7.68 -19.58 -1.67
CA CYS A 141 -7.80 -20.53 -2.79
C CYS A 141 -6.99 -20.02 -3.97
N GLN A 142 -6.11 -20.88 -4.52
CA GLN A 142 -5.23 -20.52 -5.64
C GLN A 142 -5.99 -20.40 -6.96
N ASP A 143 -7.12 -21.10 -7.09
CA ASP A 143 -8.00 -21.10 -8.25
C ASP A 143 -9.45 -21.25 -7.78
N ILE A 144 -10.35 -20.46 -8.33
CA ILE A 144 -11.77 -20.43 -7.98
C ILE A 144 -12.68 -20.79 -9.18
N ASN A 145 -12.20 -21.67 -10.08
CA ASN A 145 -12.99 -22.20 -11.19
C ASN A 145 -14.12 -23.12 -10.72
#